data_51eb3411d9f25eda396fc1018383b230
#
_entry.id   51eb3411d9f25eda396fc1018383b230
#
_cell.length_a   1.000
_cell.length_b   1.000
_cell.length_c   1.000
_cell.angle_alpha   90.00
_cell.angle_beta   90.00
_cell.angle_gamma   90.00
#
_symmetry.space_group_name_H-M   'P 1'
#
loop_
_entity.id
_entity.type
_entity.pdbx_description
1 polymer ?
#
loop_
_entity_poly.entity_id
_entity_poly.type
_entity_poly.pdbx_seq_one_letter_code
_entity_poly.pdbx_strand_id
1 'polypeptide(L)'
;MLKPKRKITRKEIQKDPFLESIFSFKEHFENKKQLYIKIILSVVGVFIVGFLYNSNSVTNENEADYGLSIGMIYHNQGDYQNAIMQFQQIVDEYSNTKSGYDASFYIGKIHFERGNYDLALPHFERYVSGSNNNFILSSAYESLSFIYEDKNNFDDAISYQKKSINKSISELGSAYSKLRLAKLHILNNDKDRAIKVMDEVIDNHKDNFDIKKEYDYLYGLIESLS
;
A
#
# COMPACT_ATOMS: atom_id res chain seq x y z
N MET A 1 -29.45 -67.96 -28.39
CA MET A 1 -28.14 -68.12 -29.08
C MET A 1 -27.28 -66.87 -28.82
N LEU A 2 -26.24 -67.04 -28.04
CA LEU A 2 -25.28 -65.97 -27.78
C LEU A 2 -24.31 -65.88 -28.98
N LYS A 3 -24.29 -64.67 -29.65
CA LYS A 3 -23.30 -64.46 -30.73
C LYS A 3 -21.86 -64.52 -30.15
N PRO A 4 -20.95 -65.22 -30.81
CA PRO A 4 -19.56 -65.31 -30.31
C PRO A 4 -18.94 -63.90 -30.28
N LYS A 5 -18.30 -63.56 -29.16
CA LYS A 5 -17.53 -62.30 -29.03
C LYS A 5 -16.40 -62.33 -30.03
N ARG A 6 -16.40 -61.36 -30.98
CA ARG A 6 -15.36 -61.14 -31.97
C ARG A 6 -14.01 -60.96 -31.23
N LYS A 7 -13.05 -61.83 -31.49
CA LYS A 7 -11.67 -61.65 -30.96
C LYS A 7 -11.02 -60.53 -31.73
N ILE A 8 -10.78 -59.39 -31.05
CA ILE A 8 -10.04 -58.28 -31.62
C ILE A 8 -8.59 -58.75 -31.89
N THR A 9 -8.15 -58.64 -33.13
CA THR A 9 -6.79 -59.06 -33.52
C THR A 9 -5.77 -57.99 -33.20
N ARG A 10 -4.49 -58.39 -32.96
CA ARG A 10 -3.38 -57.45 -32.73
C ARG A 10 -3.27 -56.35 -33.80
N LYS A 11 -3.64 -56.62 -35.04
CA LYS A 11 -3.67 -55.65 -36.18
C LYS A 11 -4.80 -54.60 -36.10
N GLU A 12 -5.93 -54.94 -35.44
CA GLU A 12 -7.03 -54.02 -35.23
C GLU A 12 -6.76 -53.10 -34.04
N ILE A 13 -6.05 -53.59 -33.04
CA ILE A 13 -5.57 -52.79 -31.90
C ILE A 13 -4.55 -51.73 -32.35
N GLN A 14 -3.70 -52.07 -33.32
CA GLN A 14 -2.68 -51.16 -33.88
C GLN A 14 -3.27 -50.06 -34.78
N LYS A 15 -4.55 -50.16 -35.20
CA LYS A 15 -5.24 -49.18 -36.05
C LYS A 15 -6.20 -48.28 -35.28
N ASP A 16 -6.27 -48.42 -33.98
CA ASP A 16 -7.05 -47.53 -33.12
C ASP A 16 -6.27 -46.20 -32.89
N PRO A 17 -6.74 -45.04 -33.42
CA PRO A 17 -6.05 -43.79 -33.28
C PRO A 17 -5.78 -43.40 -31.83
N PHE A 18 -6.64 -43.86 -30.91
CA PHE A 18 -6.48 -43.59 -29.47
C PHE A 18 -5.32 -44.40 -28.90
N LEU A 19 -5.21 -45.68 -29.24
CA LEU A 19 -4.08 -46.53 -28.82
C LEU A 19 -2.77 -46.09 -29.46
N GLU A 20 -2.79 -45.67 -30.74
CA GLU A 20 -1.61 -45.14 -31.42
C GLU A 20 -1.11 -43.85 -30.75
N SER A 21 -2.00 -42.98 -30.34
CA SER A 21 -1.64 -41.77 -29.58
C SER A 21 -1.05 -42.08 -28.21
N ILE A 22 -1.55 -43.11 -27.51
CA ILE A 22 -0.98 -43.55 -26.24
C ILE A 22 0.42 -44.13 -26.41
N PHE A 23 0.62 -44.96 -27.45
CA PHE A 23 1.95 -45.55 -27.72
C PHE A 23 2.97 -44.47 -28.15
N SER A 24 2.57 -43.52 -29.00
CA SER A 24 3.43 -42.45 -29.40
C SER A 24 3.77 -41.51 -28.22
N PHE A 25 2.82 -41.23 -27.34
CA PHE A 25 3.07 -40.50 -26.08
C PHE A 25 4.04 -41.24 -25.16
N LYS A 26 3.84 -42.56 -25.00
CA LYS A 26 4.75 -43.40 -24.17
C LYS A 26 6.17 -43.37 -24.72
N GLU A 27 6.33 -43.58 -26.03
CA GLU A 27 7.63 -43.58 -26.70
C GLU A 27 8.30 -42.20 -26.58
N HIS A 28 7.54 -41.10 -26.79
CA HIS A 28 8.05 -39.75 -26.62
C HIS A 28 8.49 -39.49 -25.19
N PHE A 29 7.72 -39.97 -24.20
CA PHE A 29 8.05 -39.84 -22.78
C PHE A 29 9.30 -40.64 -22.41
N GLU A 30 9.42 -41.88 -22.87
CA GLU A 30 10.60 -42.71 -22.60
C GLU A 30 11.87 -42.11 -23.21
N ASN A 31 11.79 -41.60 -24.44
CA ASN A 31 12.92 -40.98 -25.13
C ASN A 31 13.37 -39.65 -24.48
N LYS A 32 12.47 -38.95 -23.82
CA LYS A 32 12.73 -37.65 -23.16
C LYS A 32 12.62 -37.69 -21.64
N LYS A 33 12.61 -38.87 -21.05
CA LYS A 33 12.42 -39.10 -19.62
C LYS A 33 13.30 -38.21 -18.74
N GLN A 34 14.58 -38.07 -19.08
CA GLN A 34 15.51 -37.23 -18.31
C GLN A 34 15.14 -35.75 -18.37
N LEU A 35 14.63 -35.29 -19.53
CA LEU A 35 14.15 -33.91 -19.67
C LEU A 35 12.93 -33.65 -18.82
N TYR A 36 11.95 -34.56 -18.86
CA TYR A 36 10.74 -34.44 -18.02
C TYR A 36 11.05 -34.49 -16.52
N ILE A 37 11.99 -35.37 -16.10
CA ILE A 37 12.43 -35.41 -14.70
C ILE A 37 13.06 -34.08 -14.29
N LYS A 38 13.91 -33.46 -15.13
CA LYS A 38 14.52 -32.16 -14.85
C LYS A 38 13.46 -31.04 -14.75
N ILE A 39 12.47 -31.05 -15.64
CA ILE A 39 11.37 -30.09 -15.60
C ILE A 39 10.55 -30.23 -14.31
N ILE A 40 10.16 -31.46 -13.94
CA ILE A 40 9.42 -31.74 -12.72
C ILE A 40 10.22 -31.32 -11.48
N LEU A 41 11.50 -31.66 -11.42
CA LEU A 41 12.36 -31.26 -10.31
C LEU A 41 12.50 -29.72 -10.20
N SER A 42 12.59 -29.03 -11.35
CA SER A 42 12.64 -27.58 -11.37
C SER A 42 11.33 -26.96 -10.86
N VAL A 43 10.18 -27.48 -11.30
CA VAL A 43 8.87 -27.03 -10.85
C VAL A 43 8.70 -27.28 -9.35
N VAL A 44 9.04 -28.49 -8.87
CA VAL A 44 8.99 -28.82 -7.44
C VAL A 44 9.92 -27.91 -6.65
N GLY A 45 11.13 -27.64 -7.14
CA GLY A 45 12.07 -26.71 -6.51
C GLY A 45 11.47 -25.30 -6.36
N VAL A 46 10.85 -24.77 -7.40
CA VAL A 46 10.16 -23.46 -7.35
C VAL A 46 9.03 -23.46 -6.32
N PHE A 47 8.23 -24.54 -6.28
CA PHE A 47 7.16 -24.68 -5.27
C PHE A 47 7.69 -24.71 -3.84
N ILE A 48 8.79 -25.46 -3.59
CA ILE A 48 9.41 -25.53 -2.26
C ILE A 48 9.93 -24.14 -1.84
N VAL A 49 10.65 -23.45 -2.73
CA VAL A 49 11.15 -22.10 -2.44
C VAL A 49 9.98 -21.13 -2.19
N GLY A 50 8.94 -21.17 -3.00
CA GLY A 50 7.74 -20.36 -2.81
C GLY A 50 7.02 -20.66 -1.48
N PHE A 51 6.92 -21.93 -1.11
CA PHE A 51 6.33 -22.34 0.17
C PHE A 51 7.14 -21.85 1.38
N LEU A 52 8.47 -22.03 1.34
CA LEU A 52 9.36 -21.58 2.42
C LEU A 52 9.33 -20.03 2.54
N TYR A 53 9.34 -19.34 1.42
CA TYR A 53 9.23 -17.87 1.41
C TYR A 53 7.90 -17.40 2.02
N ASN A 54 6.78 -18.00 1.61
CA ASN A 54 5.46 -17.65 2.15
C ASN A 54 5.34 -17.97 3.64
N SER A 55 5.85 -19.12 4.08
CA SER A 55 5.83 -19.52 5.50
C SER A 55 6.62 -18.56 6.37
N ASN A 56 7.81 -18.15 5.92
CA ASN A 56 8.65 -17.18 6.64
C ASN A 56 8.00 -15.78 6.67
N SER A 57 7.38 -15.38 5.57
CA SER A 57 6.66 -14.10 5.50
C SER A 57 5.49 -14.02 6.48
N VAL A 58 4.71 -15.10 6.61
CA VAL A 58 3.59 -15.15 7.57
C VAL A 58 4.09 -15.11 9.02
N THR A 59 5.18 -15.83 9.32
CA THR A 59 5.77 -15.83 10.66
C THR A 59 6.27 -14.44 11.02
N ASN A 60 6.99 -13.79 10.12
CA ASN A 60 7.51 -12.43 10.32
C ASN A 60 6.39 -11.42 10.52
N GLU A 61 5.27 -11.52 9.79
CA GLU A 61 4.11 -10.64 9.98
C GLU A 61 3.48 -10.82 11.36
N ASN A 62 3.30 -12.08 11.82
CA ASN A 62 2.72 -12.35 13.14
C ASN A 62 3.61 -11.82 14.29
N GLU A 63 4.92 -11.96 14.17
CA GLU A 63 5.87 -11.45 15.17
C GLU A 63 5.89 -9.92 15.16
N ALA A 64 5.85 -9.30 13.98
CA ALA A 64 5.75 -7.86 13.82
C ALA A 64 4.44 -7.31 14.38
N ASP A 65 3.29 -7.97 14.15
CA ASP A 65 1.99 -7.59 14.68
C ASP A 65 1.97 -7.63 16.22
N TYR A 66 2.59 -8.65 16.80
CA TYR A 66 2.72 -8.73 18.26
C TYR A 66 3.54 -7.56 18.82
N GLY A 67 4.71 -7.30 18.24
CA GLY A 67 5.55 -6.16 18.64
C GLY A 67 4.86 -4.82 18.44
N LEU A 68 4.14 -4.64 17.31
CA LEU A 68 3.34 -3.44 17.03
C LEU A 68 2.30 -3.20 18.14
N SER A 69 1.62 -4.28 18.56
CA SER A 69 0.63 -4.19 19.64
C SER A 69 1.25 -3.72 20.96
N ILE A 70 2.45 -4.17 21.30
CA ILE A 70 3.19 -3.70 22.50
C ILE A 70 3.53 -2.23 22.35
N GLY A 71 4.08 -1.80 21.21
CA GLY A 71 4.37 -0.40 20.92
C GLY A 71 3.14 0.50 21.04
N MET A 72 1.98 0.02 20.56
CA MET A 72 0.69 0.71 20.69
C MET A 72 0.23 0.85 22.16
N ILE A 73 0.49 -0.14 23.01
CA ILE A 73 0.18 -0.04 24.46
C ILE A 73 0.98 1.11 25.06
N TYR A 74 2.31 1.18 24.83
CA TYR A 74 3.14 2.28 25.32
C TYR A 74 2.69 3.62 24.76
N HIS A 75 2.38 3.68 23.47
CA HIS A 75 1.86 4.89 22.83
C HIS A 75 0.58 5.40 23.51
N ASN A 76 -0.39 4.52 23.77
CA ASN A 76 -1.67 4.86 24.39
C ASN A 76 -1.50 5.28 25.88
N GLN A 77 -0.44 4.84 26.53
CA GLN A 77 -0.08 5.26 27.89
C GLN A 77 0.67 6.59 27.90
N GLY A 78 1.01 7.15 26.74
CA GLY A 78 1.84 8.36 26.63
C GLY A 78 3.34 8.11 26.84
N ASP A 79 3.75 6.85 26.99
CA ASP A 79 5.17 6.46 27.08
C ASP A 79 5.79 6.37 25.68
N TYR A 80 5.95 7.53 25.07
CA TYR A 80 6.42 7.61 23.70
C TYR A 80 7.87 7.15 23.51
N GLN A 81 8.69 7.18 24.58
CA GLN A 81 10.06 6.72 24.47
C GLN A 81 10.11 5.21 24.29
N ASN A 82 9.39 4.46 25.11
CA ASN A 82 9.27 3.02 24.99
C ASN A 82 8.49 2.63 23.73
N ALA A 83 7.46 3.40 23.33
CA ALA A 83 6.75 3.20 22.08
C ALA A 83 7.69 3.28 20.86
N ILE A 84 8.50 4.36 20.77
CA ILE A 84 9.49 4.52 19.68
C ILE A 84 10.49 3.36 19.69
N MET A 85 10.99 2.95 20.84
CA MET A 85 11.94 1.83 20.94
C MET A 85 11.33 0.53 20.40
N GLN A 86 10.11 0.20 20.78
CA GLN A 86 9.41 -0.99 20.28
C GLN A 86 9.10 -0.89 18.78
N PHE A 87 8.61 0.24 18.31
CA PHE A 87 8.35 0.44 16.89
C PHE A 87 9.64 0.39 16.06
N GLN A 88 10.76 0.95 16.57
CA GLN A 88 12.04 0.91 15.88
C GLN A 88 12.55 -0.53 15.71
N GLN A 89 12.43 -1.36 16.75
CA GLN A 89 12.77 -2.77 16.64
C GLN A 89 11.98 -3.46 15.51
N ILE A 90 10.68 -3.17 15.38
CA ILE A 90 9.85 -3.75 14.30
C ILE A 90 10.32 -3.24 12.93
N VAL A 91 10.64 -1.95 12.82
CA VAL A 91 11.16 -1.35 11.57
C VAL A 91 12.47 -2.01 11.15
N ASP A 92 13.34 -2.34 12.11
CA ASP A 92 14.66 -2.92 11.84
C ASP A 92 14.58 -4.41 11.49
N GLU A 93 13.77 -5.18 12.21
CA GLU A 93 13.70 -6.64 12.06
C GLU A 93 12.68 -7.09 11.00
N TYR A 94 11.57 -6.37 10.86
CA TYR A 94 10.41 -6.74 10.04
C TYR A 94 10.07 -5.67 8.99
N SER A 95 11.08 -5.08 8.41
CA SER A 95 10.98 -3.89 7.56
C SER A 95 9.97 -3.97 6.41
N ASN A 96 9.76 -5.13 5.81
CA ASN A 96 8.92 -5.34 4.63
C ASN A 96 7.55 -5.95 4.96
N THR A 97 7.19 -6.00 6.24
CA THR A 97 5.88 -6.42 6.71
C THR A 97 4.93 -5.21 6.77
N LYS A 98 3.62 -5.48 6.76
CA LYS A 98 2.62 -4.44 6.97
C LYS A 98 2.85 -3.73 8.30
N SER A 99 3.11 -4.50 9.38
CA SER A 99 3.38 -3.95 10.70
C SER A 99 4.69 -3.18 10.79
N GLY A 100 5.69 -3.50 9.96
CA GLY A 100 6.92 -2.71 9.80
C GLY A 100 6.65 -1.33 9.21
N TYR A 101 5.75 -1.22 8.23
CA TYR A 101 5.31 0.07 7.72
C TYR A 101 4.46 0.82 8.75
N ASP A 102 3.49 0.15 9.40
CA ASP A 102 2.64 0.78 10.41
C ASP A 102 3.48 1.30 11.61
N ALA A 103 4.47 0.54 12.07
CA ALA A 103 5.43 0.99 13.11
C ALA A 103 6.17 2.27 12.67
N SER A 104 6.63 2.32 11.42
CA SER A 104 7.26 3.51 10.87
C SER A 104 6.30 4.72 10.91
N PHE A 105 5.03 4.53 10.52
CA PHE A 105 4.03 5.60 10.61
C PHE A 105 3.89 6.14 12.05
N TYR A 106 3.83 5.26 13.05
CA TYR A 106 3.68 5.70 14.44
C TYR A 106 4.92 6.41 14.97
N ILE A 107 6.13 6.00 14.59
CA ILE A 107 7.36 6.77 14.91
C ILE A 107 7.27 8.16 14.28
N GLY A 108 6.94 8.24 12.99
CA GLY A 108 6.76 9.51 12.27
C GLY A 108 5.73 10.40 12.96
N LYS A 109 4.59 9.84 13.35
CA LYS A 109 3.51 10.55 14.05
C LYS A 109 3.96 11.11 15.41
N ILE A 110 4.65 10.31 16.23
CA ILE A 110 5.17 10.77 17.53
C ILE A 110 6.14 11.93 17.35
N HIS A 111 7.06 11.84 16.40
CA HIS A 111 7.99 12.92 16.12
C HIS A 111 7.29 14.17 15.57
N PHE A 112 6.32 13.99 14.68
CA PHE A 112 5.54 15.08 14.09
C PHE A 112 4.75 15.86 15.16
N GLU A 113 4.04 15.17 16.05
CA GLU A 113 3.27 15.78 17.14
C GLU A 113 4.15 16.54 18.15
N ARG A 114 5.45 16.24 18.17
CA ARG A 114 6.46 16.95 18.97
C ARG A 114 7.18 18.07 18.21
N GLY A 115 6.81 18.33 16.97
CA GLY A 115 7.47 19.33 16.12
C GLY A 115 8.84 18.91 15.59
N ASN A 116 9.23 17.64 15.75
CA ASN A 116 10.51 17.10 15.27
C ASN A 116 10.37 16.64 13.80
N TYR A 117 10.09 17.57 12.90
CA TYR A 117 9.72 17.29 11.50
C TYR A 117 10.81 16.58 10.72
N ASP A 118 12.08 16.89 10.96
CA ASP A 118 13.22 16.22 10.28
C ASP A 118 13.32 14.75 10.67
N LEU A 119 12.94 14.40 11.91
CA LEU A 119 12.90 13.01 12.36
C LEU A 119 11.63 12.29 11.86
N ALA A 120 10.51 13.00 11.71
CA ALA A 120 9.27 12.44 11.23
C ALA A 120 9.31 12.10 9.73
N LEU A 121 9.97 12.94 8.94
CA LEU A 121 9.99 12.87 7.47
C LEU A 121 10.33 11.49 6.92
N PRO A 122 11.50 10.88 7.24
CA PRO A 122 11.89 9.59 6.68
C PRO A 122 10.92 8.45 7.04
N HIS A 123 10.26 8.54 8.18
CA HIS A 123 9.31 7.55 8.63
C HIS A 123 7.99 7.62 7.85
N PHE A 124 7.49 8.82 7.56
CA PHE A 124 6.31 8.96 6.70
C PHE A 124 6.62 8.59 5.24
N GLU A 125 7.79 8.99 4.70
CA GLU A 125 8.21 8.58 3.35
C GLU A 125 8.30 7.06 3.23
N ARG A 126 8.87 6.40 4.23
CA ARG A 126 8.89 4.94 4.29
C ARG A 126 7.48 4.36 4.28
N TYR A 127 6.58 4.87 5.11
CA TYR A 127 5.20 4.40 5.19
C TYR A 127 4.50 4.48 3.83
N VAL A 128 4.55 5.63 3.17
CA VAL A 128 3.86 5.83 1.89
C VAL A 128 4.48 5.06 0.72
N SER A 129 5.72 4.59 0.87
CA SER A 129 6.40 3.79 -0.16
C SER A 129 5.93 2.34 -0.22
N GLY A 130 5.38 1.78 0.87
CA GLY A 130 5.04 0.35 0.94
C GLY A 130 3.66 0.02 1.48
N SER A 131 2.97 0.96 2.14
CA SER A 131 1.63 0.72 2.65
C SER A 131 0.55 0.86 1.58
N ASN A 132 -0.52 0.09 1.72
CA ASN A 132 -1.73 0.17 0.88
C ASN A 132 -2.99 0.54 1.67
N ASN A 133 -2.86 0.90 2.95
CA ASN A 133 -3.98 1.31 3.79
C ASN A 133 -4.37 2.77 3.49
N ASN A 134 -5.39 2.96 2.65
CA ASN A 134 -5.81 4.29 2.18
C ASN A 134 -6.15 5.25 3.32
N PHE A 135 -6.73 4.77 4.42
CA PHE A 135 -7.08 5.62 5.55
C PHE A 135 -5.85 6.28 6.18
N ILE A 136 -4.83 5.49 6.48
CA ILE A 136 -3.59 6.00 7.09
C ILE A 136 -2.72 6.69 6.03
N LEU A 137 -2.74 6.24 4.76
CA LEU A 137 -2.03 6.89 3.66
C LEU A 137 -2.47 8.35 3.47
N SER A 138 -3.77 8.65 3.58
CA SER A 138 -4.26 10.03 3.51
C SER A 138 -3.61 10.90 4.58
N SER A 139 -3.59 10.43 5.84
CA SER A 139 -2.97 11.12 6.97
C SER A 139 -1.44 11.26 6.82
N ALA A 140 -0.76 10.22 6.36
CA ALA A 140 0.69 10.27 6.14
C ALA A 140 1.07 11.27 5.05
N TYR A 141 0.33 11.31 3.94
CA TYR A 141 0.53 12.31 2.89
C TYR A 141 0.23 13.73 3.38
N GLU A 142 -0.77 13.90 4.23
CA GLU A 142 -1.06 15.22 4.83
C GLU A 142 0.07 15.68 5.76
N SER A 143 0.64 14.77 6.56
CA SER A 143 1.80 15.05 7.40
C SER A 143 3.03 15.41 6.57
N LEU A 144 3.29 14.69 5.47
CA LEU A 144 4.35 15.05 4.52
C LEU A 144 4.11 16.43 3.90
N SER A 145 2.89 16.70 3.47
CA SER A 145 2.52 18.02 2.96
C SER A 145 2.82 19.15 3.96
N PHE A 146 2.49 18.92 5.23
CA PHE A 146 2.78 19.89 6.29
C PHE A 146 4.28 20.09 6.51
N ILE A 147 5.07 19.01 6.54
CA ILE A 147 6.52 19.08 6.71
C ILE A 147 7.18 19.87 5.58
N TYR A 148 6.73 19.68 4.34
CA TYR A 148 7.24 20.43 3.20
C TYR A 148 6.74 21.88 3.18
N GLU A 149 5.52 22.18 3.67
CA GLU A 149 5.03 23.55 3.91
C GLU A 149 5.92 24.27 4.92
N ASP A 150 6.26 23.63 6.06
CA ASP A 150 7.15 24.18 7.11
C ASP A 150 8.56 24.51 6.57
N LYS A 151 9.02 23.71 5.59
CA LYS A 151 10.28 23.95 4.88
C LYS A 151 10.17 24.98 3.76
N ASN A 152 9.02 25.63 3.56
CA ASN A 152 8.70 26.52 2.44
C ASN A 152 8.86 25.87 1.05
N ASN A 153 8.83 24.54 0.98
CA ASN A 153 8.81 23.79 -0.27
C ASN A 153 7.36 23.54 -0.69
N PHE A 154 6.71 24.56 -1.24
CA PHE A 154 5.29 24.52 -1.56
C PHE A 154 4.97 23.58 -2.72
N ASP A 155 5.88 23.33 -3.65
CA ASP A 155 5.63 22.41 -4.77
C ASP A 155 5.48 20.95 -4.27
N ASP A 156 6.37 20.50 -3.41
CA ASP A 156 6.26 19.18 -2.80
C ASP A 156 5.07 19.13 -1.83
N ALA A 157 4.82 20.16 -1.04
CA ALA A 157 3.65 20.25 -0.17
C ALA A 157 2.34 20.07 -0.96
N ILE A 158 2.17 20.78 -2.08
CA ILE A 158 1.02 20.67 -2.98
C ILE A 158 0.92 19.25 -3.57
N SER A 159 2.05 18.68 -3.98
CA SER A 159 2.09 17.31 -4.52
C SER A 159 1.59 16.28 -3.51
N TYR A 160 2.08 16.32 -2.27
CA TYR A 160 1.65 15.44 -1.21
C TYR A 160 0.21 15.70 -0.77
N GLN A 161 -0.24 16.95 -0.74
CA GLN A 161 -1.63 17.28 -0.42
C GLN A 161 -2.62 16.69 -1.45
N LYS A 162 -2.28 16.72 -2.73
CA LYS A 162 -3.08 16.06 -3.78
C LYS A 162 -3.14 14.55 -3.59
N LYS A 163 -2.03 13.92 -3.18
CA LYS A 163 -2.03 12.48 -2.86
C LYS A 163 -2.91 12.17 -1.66
N SER A 164 -2.91 13.02 -0.62
CA SER A 164 -3.80 12.88 0.54
C SER A 164 -5.27 12.92 0.13
N ILE A 165 -5.68 13.91 -0.67
CA ILE A 165 -7.05 14.04 -1.20
C ILE A 165 -7.48 12.76 -1.94
N ASN A 166 -6.60 12.23 -2.82
CA ASN A 166 -6.88 11.01 -3.59
C ASN A 166 -7.02 9.75 -2.73
N LYS A 167 -6.51 9.76 -1.50
CA LYS A 167 -6.59 8.65 -0.54
C LYS A 167 -7.67 8.86 0.52
N SER A 168 -8.28 10.03 0.58
CA SER A 168 -9.35 10.33 1.52
C SER A 168 -10.56 9.42 1.28
N ILE A 169 -11.08 8.83 2.36
CA ILE A 169 -12.26 7.96 2.33
C ILE A 169 -13.54 8.70 2.80
N SER A 170 -13.40 9.92 3.25
CA SER A 170 -14.49 10.77 3.75
C SER A 170 -14.66 11.97 2.83
N GLU A 171 -15.89 12.24 2.42
CA GLU A 171 -16.22 13.42 1.62
C GLU A 171 -15.86 14.71 2.36
N LEU A 172 -16.24 14.80 3.63
CA LEU A 172 -15.91 15.94 4.47
C LEU A 172 -14.40 16.08 4.69
N GLY A 173 -13.69 14.96 4.96
CA GLY A 173 -12.23 14.95 5.06
C GLY A 173 -11.56 15.42 3.76
N SER A 174 -12.09 14.98 2.62
CA SER A 174 -11.61 15.45 1.31
C SER A 174 -11.82 16.96 1.12
N ALA A 175 -12.96 17.50 1.59
CA ALA A 175 -13.24 18.95 1.52
C ALA A 175 -12.22 19.75 2.34
N TYR A 176 -11.92 19.37 3.57
CA TYR A 176 -10.87 20.02 4.38
C TYR A 176 -9.49 19.91 3.74
N SER A 177 -9.14 18.72 3.22
CA SER A 177 -7.87 18.53 2.51
C SER A 177 -7.77 19.39 1.24
N LYS A 178 -8.88 19.65 0.54
CA LYS A 178 -8.95 20.59 -0.59
C LYS A 178 -8.77 22.05 -0.15
N LEU A 179 -9.41 22.48 0.95
CA LEU A 179 -9.19 23.83 1.49
C LEU A 179 -7.73 24.03 1.92
N ARG A 180 -7.10 23.00 2.50
CA ARG A 180 -5.68 23.04 2.76
C ARG A 180 -4.84 23.13 1.49
N LEU A 181 -5.23 22.44 0.40
CA LEU A 181 -4.59 22.57 -0.91
C LEU A 181 -4.73 24.02 -1.45
N ALA A 182 -5.88 24.63 -1.27
CA ALA A 182 -6.08 26.05 -1.65
C ALA A 182 -5.14 26.98 -0.87
N LYS A 183 -5.00 26.77 0.46
CA LYS A 183 -4.02 27.50 1.28
C LYS A 183 -2.60 27.38 0.73
N LEU A 184 -2.17 26.16 0.36
CA LEU A 184 -0.85 25.94 -0.22
C LEU A 184 -0.68 26.65 -1.56
N HIS A 185 -1.71 26.71 -2.38
CA HIS A 185 -1.69 27.50 -3.61
C HIS A 185 -1.56 29.01 -3.33
N ILE A 186 -2.23 29.54 -2.29
CA ILE A 186 -2.07 30.93 -1.86
C ILE A 186 -0.62 31.21 -1.45
N LEU A 187 -0.04 30.35 -0.61
CA LEU A 187 1.34 30.48 -0.14
C LEU A 187 2.35 30.36 -1.29
N ASN A 188 2.03 29.57 -2.32
CA ASN A 188 2.82 29.45 -3.55
C ASN A 188 2.51 30.56 -4.59
N ASN A 189 1.81 31.62 -4.18
CA ASN A 189 1.45 32.77 -5.01
C ASN A 189 0.59 32.42 -6.25
N ASP A 190 -0.20 31.34 -6.18
CA ASP A 190 -1.10 30.85 -7.23
C ASP A 190 -2.57 31.05 -6.82
N LYS A 191 -3.00 32.33 -6.81
CA LYS A 191 -4.35 32.73 -6.36
C LYS A 191 -5.46 32.12 -7.21
N ASP A 192 -5.24 31.99 -8.52
CA ASP A 192 -6.27 31.49 -9.44
C ASP A 192 -6.62 30.01 -9.14
N ARG A 193 -5.61 29.19 -8.91
CA ARG A 193 -5.86 27.79 -8.52
C ARG A 193 -6.44 27.69 -7.13
N ALA A 194 -6.05 28.53 -6.20
CA ALA A 194 -6.63 28.56 -4.87
C ALA A 194 -8.14 28.84 -4.91
N ILE A 195 -8.56 29.92 -5.59
CA ILE A 195 -9.96 30.29 -5.74
C ILE A 195 -10.75 29.17 -6.39
N LYS A 196 -10.25 28.59 -7.46
CA LYS A 196 -10.93 27.47 -8.14
C LYS A 196 -11.20 26.29 -7.21
N VAL A 197 -10.23 25.90 -6.38
CA VAL A 197 -10.39 24.81 -5.43
C VAL A 197 -11.37 25.19 -4.32
N MET A 198 -11.31 26.42 -3.82
CA MET A 198 -12.21 26.92 -2.79
C MET A 198 -13.66 26.96 -3.27
N ASP A 199 -13.90 27.44 -4.48
CA ASP A 199 -15.25 27.52 -5.07
C ASP A 199 -15.84 26.11 -5.28
N GLU A 200 -15.04 25.14 -5.74
CA GLU A 200 -15.48 23.74 -5.84
C GLU A 200 -15.91 23.17 -4.49
N VAL A 201 -15.19 23.49 -3.42
CA VAL A 201 -15.52 22.99 -2.08
C VAL A 201 -16.79 23.65 -1.54
N ILE A 202 -16.89 25.00 -1.60
CA ILE A 202 -18.06 25.71 -1.02
C ILE A 202 -19.34 25.40 -1.78
N ASP A 203 -19.28 25.18 -3.08
CA ASP A 203 -20.45 24.82 -3.89
C ASP A 203 -21.09 23.50 -3.46
N ASN A 204 -20.28 22.54 -3.02
CA ASN A 204 -20.74 21.24 -2.55
C ASN A 204 -21.07 21.20 -1.04
N HIS A 205 -20.65 22.22 -0.26
CA HIS A 205 -20.78 22.23 1.19
C HIS A 205 -21.34 23.54 1.75
N LYS A 206 -22.28 24.19 1.03
CA LYS A 206 -22.84 25.52 1.36
C LYS A 206 -23.43 25.62 2.77
N ASP A 207 -23.99 24.51 3.27
CA ASP A 207 -24.64 24.47 4.57
C ASP A 207 -23.68 24.10 5.72
N ASN A 208 -22.42 23.80 5.41
CA ASN A 208 -21.45 23.44 6.43
C ASN A 208 -20.77 24.70 6.96
N PHE A 209 -21.08 25.04 8.22
CA PHE A 209 -20.58 26.24 8.88
C PHE A 209 -19.04 26.29 8.96
N ASP A 210 -18.39 25.17 9.29
CA ASP A 210 -16.93 25.12 9.48
C ASP A 210 -16.20 25.26 8.15
N ILE A 211 -16.70 24.62 7.08
CA ILE A 211 -16.16 24.78 5.73
C ILE A 211 -16.32 26.23 5.26
N LYS A 212 -17.48 26.85 5.49
CA LYS A 212 -17.70 28.25 5.14
C LYS A 212 -16.75 29.19 5.88
N LYS A 213 -16.55 28.95 7.17
CA LYS A 213 -15.60 29.73 7.98
C LYS A 213 -14.17 29.63 7.43
N GLU A 214 -13.73 28.44 7.05
CA GLU A 214 -12.40 28.24 6.47
C GLU A 214 -12.28 28.88 5.08
N TYR A 215 -13.33 28.80 4.26
CA TYR A 215 -13.40 29.50 2.97
C TYR A 215 -13.25 31.01 3.15
N ASP A 216 -14.03 31.62 4.07
CA ASP A 216 -13.99 33.05 4.34
C ASP A 216 -12.59 33.48 4.84
N TYR A 217 -11.96 32.69 5.68
CA TYR A 217 -10.59 32.92 6.14
C TYR A 217 -9.59 32.92 4.98
N LEU A 218 -9.64 31.90 4.10
CA LEU A 218 -8.73 31.83 2.95
C LEU A 218 -8.96 32.95 1.95
N TYR A 219 -10.21 33.36 1.77
CA TYR A 219 -10.54 34.52 0.91
C TYR A 219 -9.94 35.80 1.46
N GLY A 220 -10.07 36.04 2.76
CA GLY A 220 -9.41 37.19 3.43
C GLY A 220 -7.88 37.14 3.31
N LEU A 221 -7.28 35.94 3.34
CA LEU A 221 -5.85 35.77 3.13
C LEU A 221 -5.43 36.18 1.71
N ILE A 222 -6.21 35.81 0.69
CA ILE A 222 -5.96 36.23 -0.71
C ILE A 222 -6.00 37.76 -0.84
N GLU A 223 -6.99 38.42 -0.23
CA GLU A 223 -7.13 39.88 -0.25
C GLU A 223 -5.96 40.61 0.45
N SER A 224 -5.48 40.02 1.57
CA SER A 224 -4.37 40.62 2.33
C SER A 224 -3.02 40.55 1.61
N LEU A 225 -2.88 39.67 0.64
CA LEU A 225 -1.65 39.47 -0.17
C LEU A 225 -1.76 40.17 -1.54
N SER A 226 -2.85 40.90 -1.80
CA SER A 226 -3.08 41.67 -3.03
C SER A 226 -2.61 43.08 -2.82
#